data_06ea03dd1ec53702e10b2f2933935c90
#
_entry.id   06ea03dd1ec53702e10b2f2933935c90
#
_cell.length_a   1.000
_cell.length_b   1.000
_cell.length_c   1.000
_cell.angle_alpha   90.00
_cell.angle_beta   90.00
_cell.angle_gamma   90.00
#
_symmetry.space_group_name_H-M   'P 1'
#
loop_
_entity.id
_entity.type
_entity.pdbx_description
1 polymer ?
#
loop_
_entity_poly.entity_id
_entity_poly.type
_entity_poly.pdbx_seq_one_letter_code
_entity_poly.pdbx_strand_id
1 'polypeptide(L)'
;MIKEFQIRVTPDVAYQQSALTDYLVREKGVARPRLRHVAIIKRSIDARQRQVYVNLTVRLYIDEEPSDVTFEKIVYPDVSSAPAAIVVGAGPGGLFAALRLVELGFRPIVLERGKNVHDRKRDLAQISRTQTVDPESNYCFGEGGAGAYSDGKLYTRSKKRGSVERILRVF
;
A
#
# COMPACT_ATOMS: atom_id res chain seq x y z
N MET A 1 2.27 -0.26 27.11
CA MET A 1 1.02 0.51 26.84
C MET A 1 1.24 1.43 25.65
N ILE A 2 0.36 1.37 24.64
CA ILE A 2 0.44 2.18 23.42
C ILE A 2 -0.55 3.35 23.53
N LYS A 3 -0.11 4.56 23.16
CA LYS A 3 -0.98 5.75 23.06
C LYS A 3 -0.73 6.46 21.74
N GLU A 4 -1.81 6.93 21.09
CA GLU A 4 -1.71 7.76 19.88
C GLU A 4 -2.14 9.19 20.17
N PHE A 5 -1.40 10.14 19.57
CA PHE A 5 -1.69 11.55 19.66
C PHE A 5 -1.59 12.23 18.31
N GLN A 6 -2.47 13.19 18.11
CA GLN A 6 -2.32 14.15 17.03
C GLN A 6 -1.73 15.43 17.62
N ILE A 7 -0.65 15.91 17.02
CA ILE A 7 0.05 17.12 17.45
C ILE A 7 0.32 18.02 16.25
N ARG A 8 0.45 19.31 16.53
CA ARG A 8 0.84 20.33 15.57
C ARG A 8 2.08 21.02 16.13
N VAL A 9 3.19 20.89 15.42
CA VAL A 9 4.50 21.36 15.87
C VAL A 9 5.21 22.14 14.76
N THR A 10 6.25 22.86 15.09
CA THR A 10 7.13 23.53 14.13
C THR A 10 8.01 22.51 13.40
N PRO A 11 8.55 22.84 12.20
CA PRO A 11 9.38 21.92 11.43
C PRO A 11 10.61 21.40 12.19
N ASP A 12 11.29 22.24 12.97
CA ASP A 12 12.43 21.87 13.79
C ASP A 12 12.10 20.75 14.79
N VAL A 13 10.93 20.82 15.43
CA VAL A 13 10.45 19.74 16.31
C VAL A 13 10.04 18.50 15.53
N ALA A 14 9.37 18.70 14.36
CA ALA A 14 8.83 17.58 13.60
C ALA A 14 9.88 16.70 12.94
N TYR A 15 11.05 17.25 12.60
CA TYR A 15 12.10 16.56 11.85
C TYR A 15 13.32 16.16 12.68
N GLN A 16 13.35 16.53 13.96
CA GLN A 16 14.39 16.10 14.92
C GLN A 16 13.79 15.15 15.96
N GLN A 17 14.24 13.90 15.96
CA GLN A 17 13.70 12.86 16.84
C GLN A 17 13.83 13.21 18.33
N SER A 18 14.96 13.81 18.74
CA SER A 18 15.16 14.25 20.12
C SER A 18 14.19 15.36 20.52
N ALA A 19 14.04 16.40 19.68
CA ALA A 19 13.16 17.52 19.92
C ALA A 19 11.69 17.06 19.98
N LEU A 20 11.27 16.16 19.08
CA LEU A 20 9.93 15.57 19.11
C LEU A 20 9.70 14.77 20.39
N THR A 21 10.67 13.99 20.82
CA THR A 21 10.56 13.20 22.05
C THR A 21 10.45 14.10 23.28
N ASP A 22 11.27 15.14 23.37
CA ASP A 22 11.24 16.10 24.50
C ASP A 22 9.92 16.89 24.53
N TYR A 23 9.41 17.27 23.36
CA TYR A 23 8.09 17.87 23.23
C TYR A 23 6.99 16.95 23.78
N LEU A 24 7.00 15.68 23.38
CA LEU A 24 5.98 14.69 23.79
C LEU A 24 6.05 14.38 25.29
N VAL A 25 7.24 14.26 25.85
CA VAL A 25 7.46 14.08 27.30
C VAL A 25 6.82 15.24 28.06
N ARG A 26 7.12 16.48 27.66
CA ARG A 26 6.61 17.69 28.32
C ARG A 26 5.11 17.84 28.17
N GLU A 27 4.59 17.77 26.93
CA GLU A 27 3.19 18.08 26.63
C GLU A 27 2.20 16.95 26.94
N LYS A 28 2.68 15.70 26.95
CA LYS A 28 1.81 14.52 27.20
C LYS A 28 2.05 13.89 28.57
N GLY A 29 2.96 14.46 29.38
CA GLY A 29 3.19 14.01 30.74
C GLY A 29 3.74 12.57 30.85
N VAL A 30 4.41 12.08 29.82
CA VAL A 30 5.02 10.75 29.83
C VAL A 30 6.43 10.86 30.38
N ALA A 31 6.73 10.14 31.46
CA ALA A 31 8.06 10.13 32.02
C ALA A 31 9.08 9.59 30.98
N ARG A 32 10.18 10.33 30.76
CA ARG A 32 11.20 9.98 29.74
C ARG A 32 11.70 8.54 29.85
N PRO A 33 12.00 7.97 31.05
CA PRO A 33 12.47 6.59 31.17
C PRO A 33 11.46 5.53 30.75
N ARG A 34 10.17 5.87 30.78
CA ARG A 34 9.08 4.97 30.40
C ARG A 34 8.78 5.00 28.89
N LEU A 35 9.16 6.07 28.19
CA LEU A 35 8.95 6.20 26.76
C LEU A 35 10.05 5.43 25.99
N ARG A 36 9.71 4.24 25.50
CA ARG A 36 10.63 3.36 24.78
C ARG A 36 10.82 3.76 23.32
N HIS A 37 9.71 4.06 22.63
CA HIS A 37 9.75 4.42 21.22
C HIS A 37 8.66 5.42 20.85
N VAL A 38 8.96 6.25 19.85
CA VAL A 38 7.99 7.17 19.22
C VAL A 38 7.95 6.89 17.71
N ALA A 39 6.84 6.36 17.24
CA ALA A 39 6.61 6.15 15.80
C ALA A 39 5.75 7.27 15.21
N ILE A 40 6.16 7.79 14.07
CA ILE A 40 5.37 8.75 13.29
C ILE A 40 4.49 7.97 12.32
N ILE A 41 3.18 7.94 12.61
CA ILE A 41 2.19 7.23 11.80
C ILE A 41 1.74 8.06 10.59
N LYS A 42 1.65 9.37 10.76
CA LYS A 42 1.26 10.29 9.69
C LYS A 42 1.96 11.62 9.85
N ARG A 43 2.34 12.21 8.74
CA ARG A 43 2.94 13.54 8.66
C ARG A 43 2.26 14.34 7.54
N SER A 44 1.92 15.60 7.80
CA SER A 44 1.47 16.54 6.78
C SER A 44 1.91 17.95 7.11
N ILE A 45 2.28 18.70 6.08
CA ILE A 45 2.71 20.10 6.21
C ILE A 45 1.47 21.01 6.13
N ASP A 46 1.39 21.95 7.05
CA ASP A 46 0.40 23.04 7.05
C ASP A 46 1.12 24.37 6.83
N ALA A 47 1.13 24.84 5.56
CA ALA A 47 1.76 26.09 5.14
C ALA A 47 0.73 27.19 4.79
N ARG A 48 -0.51 27.10 5.31
CA ARG A 48 -1.56 28.08 5.03
C ARG A 48 -1.36 29.42 5.75
N GLN A 49 -0.50 29.45 6.74
CA GLN A 49 -0.17 30.65 7.51
C GLN A 49 1.30 31.02 7.27
N ARG A 50 1.68 32.25 7.66
CA ARG A 50 3.07 32.73 7.57
C ARG A 50 4.04 31.78 8.28
N GLN A 51 3.66 31.27 9.45
CA GLN A 51 4.39 30.22 10.16
C GLN A 51 3.97 28.86 9.65
N VAL A 52 4.93 28.08 9.15
CA VAL A 52 4.72 26.70 8.72
C VAL A 52 4.66 25.79 9.93
N TYR A 53 3.68 24.90 9.93
CA TYR A 53 3.54 23.84 10.94
C TYR A 53 3.52 22.46 10.28
N VAL A 54 3.82 21.45 11.09
CA VAL A 54 3.70 20.06 10.71
C VAL A 54 2.70 19.38 11.63
N ASN A 55 1.65 18.81 11.03
CA ASN A 55 0.69 17.97 11.75
C ASN A 55 1.22 16.54 11.75
N LEU A 56 1.38 15.96 12.92
CA LEU A 56 1.84 14.59 13.13
C LEU A 56 0.76 13.78 13.83
N THR A 57 0.57 12.53 13.39
CA THR A 57 -0.01 11.49 14.24
C THR A 57 1.14 10.63 14.72
N VAL A 58 1.33 10.58 16.03
CA VAL A 58 2.42 9.85 16.67
C VAL A 58 1.88 8.75 17.56
N ARG A 59 2.60 7.64 17.61
CA ARG A 59 2.32 6.52 18.50
C ARG A 59 3.47 6.38 19.50
N LEU A 60 3.13 6.45 20.78
CA LEU A 60 4.07 6.33 21.88
C LEU A 60 4.00 4.91 22.45
N TYR A 61 5.14 4.28 22.58
CA TYR A 61 5.32 2.99 23.23
C TYR A 61 5.87 3.24 24.64
N ILE A 62 5.03 3.01 25.67
CA ILE A 62 5.31 3.30 27.06
C ILE A 62 5.48 1.98 27.80
N ASP A 63 6.65 1.76 28.39
CA ASP A 63 7.06 0.51 29.07
C ASP A 63 7.03 -0.73 28.17
N GLU A 64 6.96 -0.57 26.86
CA GLU A 64 7.01 -1.66 25.90
C GLU A 64 7.76 -1.21 24.65
N GLU A 65 8.47 -2.14 24.01
CA GLU A 65 9.07 -1.90 22.70
C GLU A 65 8.03 -2.09 21.60
N PRO A 66 8.19 -1.42 20.44
CA PRO A 66 7.39 -1.77 19.27
C PRO A 66 7.56 -3.27 19.02
N SER A 67 6.46 -4.00 19.03
CA SER A 67 6.52 -5.34 18.44
C SER A 67 6.90 -5.14 16.99
N ASP A 68 8.02 -5.72 16.57
CA ASP A 68 8.27 -5.91 15.16
C ASP A 68 7.02 -6.61 14.63
N VAL A 69 6.24 -5.90 13.85
CA VAL A 69 5.21 -6.53 13.05
C VAL A 69 5.99 -7.36 12.05
N THR A 70 6.42 -8.53 12.48
CA THR A 70 6.96 -9.55 11.59
C THR A 70 5.82 -9.86 10.65
N PHE A 71 5.92 -9.27 9.49
CA PHE A 71 4.94 -9.50 8.43
C PHE A 71 4.99 -10.99 8.12
N GLU A 72 3.97 -11.74 8.54
CA GLU A 72 3.86 -13.12 8.15
C GLU A 72 3.94 -13.18 6.63
N LYS A 73 4.95 -13.90 6.14
CA LYS A 73 5.13 -14.12 4.72
C LYS A 73 3.87 -14.83 4.21
N ILE A 74 3.21 -14.26 3.21
CA ILE A 74 2.08 -14.93 2.57
C ILE A 74 2.64 -16.19 1.91
N VAL A 75 2.19 -17.36 2.36
CA VAL A 75 2.56 -18.65 1.80
C VAL A 75 1.38 -19.13 0.96
N TYR A 76 1.65 -19.40 -0.30
CA TYR A 76 0.65 -19.96 -1.20
C TYR A 76 0.81 -21.49 -1.22
N PRO A 77 -0.24 -22.25 -0.87
CA PRO A 77 -0.20 -23.72 -0.93
C PRO A 77 -0.16 -24.18 -2.39
N ASP A 78 0.33 -25.42 -2.61
CA ASP A 78 0.16 -26.10 -3.87
C ASP A 78 -1.32 -26.49 -4.06
N VAL A 79 -1.93 -25.97 -5.09
CA VAL A 79 -3.35 -26.19 -5.42
C VAL A 79 -3.54 -26.98 -6.73
N SER A 80 -2.50 -27.62 -7.24
CA SER A 80 -2.49 -28.29 -8.56
C SER A 80 -3.61 -29.34 -8.70
N SER A 81 -3.95 -30.03 -7.60
CA SER A 81 -5.01 -31.04 -7.54
C SER A 81 -6.32 -30.56 -6.88
N ALA A 82 -6.36 -29.27 -6.50
CA ALA A 82 -7.52 -28.69 -5.82
C ALA A 82 -8.70 -28.43 -6.77
N PRO A 83 -9.93 -28.24 -6.24
CA PRO A 83 -11.08 -27.85 -7.05
C PRO A 83 -10.80 -26.58 -7.84
N ALA A 84 -11.17 -26.58 -9.12
CA ALA A 84 -10.96 -25.43 -9.99
C ALA A 84 -11.99 -24.33 -9.74
N ALA A 85 -11.54 -23.08 -9.83
CA ALA A 85 -12.41 -21.90 -9.84
C ALA A 85 -12.03 -21.00 -11.02
N ILE A 86 -13.01 -20.54 -11.79
CA ILE A 86 -12.79 -19.68 -12.96
C ILE A 86 -12.77 -18.22 -12.52
N VAL A 87 -11.75 -17.50 -12.94
CA VAL A 87 -11.63 -16.04 -12.79
C VAL A 87 -11.64 -15.42 -14.18
N VAL A 88 -12.61 -14.55 -14.43
CA VAL A 88 -12.72 -13.86 -15.74
C VAL A 88 -12.03 -12.50 -15.64
N GLY A 89 -10.97 -12.34 -16.44
CA GLY A 89 -10.14 -11.14 -16.52
C GLY A 89 -8.87 -11.24 -15.68
N ALA A 90 -7.72 -10.92 -16.29
CA ALA A 90 -6.39 -10.84 -15.66
C ALA A 90 -5.98 -9.39 -15.33
N GLY A 91 -6.93 -8.51 -15.08
CA GLY A 91 -6.67 -7.20 -14.49
C GLY A 91 -6.36 -7.31 -13.00
N PRO A 92 -6.04 -6.18 -12.30
CA PRO A 92 -5.69 -6.20 -10.89
C PRO A 92 -6.69 -6.95 -10.00
N GLY A 93 -7.99 -6.73 -10.23
CA GLY A 93 -9.04 -7.42 -9.47
C GLY A 93 -9.02 -8.94 -9.64
N GLY A 94 -8.90 -9.42 -10.89
CA GLY A 94 -8.83 -10.84 -11.19
C GLY A 94 -7.56 -11.51 -10.67
N LEU A 95 -6.41 -10.86 -10.79
CA LEU A 95 -5.14 -11.38 -10.29
C LEU A 95 -5.15 -11.51 -8.77
N PHE A 96 -5.65 -10.50 -8.04
CA PHE A 96 -5.79 -10.60 -6.58
C PHE A 96 -6.86 -11.62 -6.15
N ALA A 97 -7.94 -11.78 -6.93
CA ALA A 97 -8.93 -12.82 -6.71
C ALA A 97 -8.31 -14.21 -6.90
N ALA A 98 -7.49 -14.40 -7.93
CA ALA A 98 -6.78 -15.66 -8.16
C ALA A 98 -5.83 -15.98 -7.01
N LEU A 99 -5.02 -15.04 -6.54
CA LEU A 99 -4.16 -15.23 -5.37
C LEU A 99 -4.97 -15.60 -4.12
N ARG A 100 -6.11 -14.94 -3.91
CA ARG A 100 -6.97 -15.26 -2.78
C ARG A 100 -7.60 -16.66 -2.88
N LEU A 101 -7.94 -17.10 -4.07
CA LEU A 101 -8.43 -18.47 -4.29
C LEU A 101 -7.35 -19.50 -3.96
N VAL A 102 -6.08 -19.26 -4.35
CA VAL A 102 -4.96 -20.14 -3.96
C VAL A 102 -4.84 -20.23 -2.43
N GLU A 103 -4.90 -19.11 -1.72
CA GLU A 103 -4.87 -19.09 -0.25
C GLU A 103 -6.02 -19.90 0.37
N LEU A 104 -7.18 -19.92 -0.30
CA LEU A 104 -8.37 -20.68 0.14
C LEU A 104 -8.35 -22.14 -0.30
N GLY A 105 -7.29 -22.62 -0.95
CA GLY A 105 -7.16 -23.99 -1.40
C GLY A 105 -7.92 -24.31 -2.68
N PHE A 106 -8.18 -23.32 -3.54
CA PHE A 106 -8.75 -23.52 -4.86
C PHE A 106 -7.70 -23.31 -5.94
N ARG A 107 -7.83 -24.03 -7.05
CA ARG A 107 -7.00 -23.85 -8.25
C ARG A 107 -7.65 -22.81 -9.19
N PRO A 108 -7.18 -21.57 -9.25
CA PRO A 108 -7.74 -20.58 -10.16
C PRO A 108 -7.39 -20.90 -11.61
N ILE A 109 -8.35 -20.74 -12.51
CA ILE A 109 -8.17 -20.73 -13.96
C ILE A 109 -8.54 -19.32 -14.40
N VAL A 110 -7.54 -18.54 -14.78
CA VAL A 110 -7.75 -17.14 -15.20
C VAL A 110 -7.94 -17.09 -16.69
N LEU A 111 -9.08 -16.55 -17.12
CA LEU A 111 -9.42 -16.33 -18.52
C LEU A 111 -9.24 -14.84 -18.83
N GLU A 112 -8.34 -14.51 -19.75
CA GLU A 112 -8.10 -13.14 -20.19
C GLU A 112 -8.39 -13.03 -21.69
N ARG A 113 -9.13 -11.98 -22.06
CA ARG A 113 -9.50 -11.68 -23.45
C ARG A 113 -8.30 -11.15 -24.24
N GLY A 114 -7.54 -10.26 -23.62
CA GLY A 114 -6.43 -9.61 -24.28
C GLY A 114 -5.13 -10.42 -24.22
N LYS A 115 -4.07 -9.84 -24.77
CA LYS A 115 -2.75 -10.45 -24.83
C LYS A 115 -2.01 -10.39 -23.51
N ASN A 116 -0.90 -11.15 -23.41
CA ASN A 116 0.04 -11.04 -22.29
C ASN A 116 0.74 -9.66 -22.26
N VAL A 117 1.37 -9.35 -21.16
CA VAL A 117 2.00 -8.04 -20.92
C VAL A 117 3.08 -7.69 -21.96
N HIS A 118 3.82 -8.65 -22.49
CA HIS A 118 4.89 -8.40 -23.47
C HIS A 118 4.32 -8.02 -24.84
N ASP A 119 3.30 -8.75 -25.30
CA ASP A 119 2.66 -8.51 -26.61
C ASP A 119 1.86 -7.21 -26.57
N ARG A 120 1.12 -6.94 -25.49
CA ARG A 120 0.40 -5.67 -25.29
C ARG A 120 1.31 -4.45 -25.40
N LYS A 121 2.56 -4.54 -24.92
CA LYS A 121 3.51 -3.42 -24.99
C LYS A 121 3.72 -2.94 -26.41
N ARG A 122 3.76 -3.87 -27.37
CA ARG A 122 3.90 -3.56 -28.80
C ARG A 122 2.65 -2.89 -29.36
N ASP A 123 1.47 -3.40 -29.01
CA ASP A 123 0.20 -2.86 -29.46
C ASP A 123 -0.06 -1.45 -28.89
N LEU A 124 0.28 -1.23 -27.63
CA LEU A 124 0.20 0.10 -27.00
C LEU A 124 1.17 1.11 -27.63
N ALA A 125 2.36 0.67 -28.06
CA ALA A 125 3.28 1.52 -28.80
C ALA A 125 2.70 1.95 -30.17
N GLN A 126 1.88 1.13 -30.80
CA GLN A 126 1.17 1.49 -32.04
C GLN A 126 0.17 2.62 -31.81
N ILE A 127 -0.57 2.62 -30.68
CA ILE A 127 -1.50 3.70 -30.36
C ILE A 127 -0.79 5.06 -30.35
N SER A 128 0.41 5.12 -29.77
CA SER A 128 1.19 6.36 -29.72
C SER A 128 1.78 6.75 -31.09
N ARG A 129 2.05 5.79 -31.97
CA ARG A 129 2.68 6.02 -33.30
C ARG A 129 1.66 6.34 -34.38
N THR A 130 0.58 5.60 -34.42
CA THR A 130 -0.40 5.64 -35.52
C THR A 130 -1.76 6.16 -35.09
N GLN A 131 -1.97 6.42 -33.80
CA GLN A 131 -3.25 6.81 -33.20
C GLN A 131 -4.40 5.80 -33.50
N THR A 132 -4.04 4.56 -33.81
CA THR A 132 -4.98 3.48 -34.05
C THR A 132 -5.08 2.60 -32.81
N VAL A 133 -6.31 2.37 -32.35
CA VAL A 133 -6.60 1.52 -31.19
C VAL A 133 -7.04 0.14 -31.67
N ASP A 134 -6.31 -0.90 -31.28
CA ASP A 134 -6.78 -2.28 -31.47
C ASP A 134 -7.91 -2.55 -30.45
N PRO A 135 -9.13 -2.94 -30.90
CA PRO A 135 -10.24 -3.22 -29.99
C PRO A 135 -10.00 -4.40 -29.05
N GLU A 136 -9.09 -5.31 -29.38
CA GLU A 136 -8.78 -6.49 -28.59
C GLU A 136 -7.46 -6.36 -27.78
N SER A 137 -6.64 -5.33 -28.05
CA SER A 137 -5.36 -5.12 -27.38
C SER A 137 -5.08 -3.64 -27.18
N ASN A 138 -5.43 -3.12 -26.02
CA ASN A 138 -5.29 -1.72 -25.65
C ASN A 138 -5.09 -1.55 -24.15
N TYR A 139 -5.20 -0.32 -23.61
CA TYR A 139 -5.06 -0.07 -22.17
C TYR A 139 -6.11 -0.76 -21.29
N CYS A 140 -7.30 -1.06 -21.84
CA CYS A 140 -8.40 -1.65 -21.08
C CYS A 140 -8.38 -3.18 -21.03
N PHE A 141 -7.76 -3.85 -22.03
CA PHE A 141 -7.77 -5.30 -22.17
C PHE A 141 -6.36 -5.88 -22.10
N GLY A 142 -6.26 -7.05 -21.48
CA GLY A 142 -5.05 -7.84 -21.38
C GLY A 142 -4.47 -7.92 -19.97
N GLU A 143 -3.48 -8.77 -19.82
CA GLU A 143 -2.81 -9.08 -18.57
C GLU A 143 -2.33 -7.82 -17.84
N GLY A 144 -2.62 -7.74 -16.53
CA GLY A 144 -2.25 -6.62 -15.66
C GLY A 144 -3.14 -5.37 -15.78
N GLY A 145 -4.06 -5.32 -16.79
CA GLY A 145 -4.96 -4.20 -16.99
C GLY A 145 -4.26 -2.88 -17.33
N ALA A 146 -4.93 -1.75 -17.07
CA ALA A 146 -4.41 -0.41 -17.39
C ALA A 146 -3.14 -0.02 -16.58
N GLY A 147 -2.94 -0.63 -15.41
CA GLY A 147 -1.80 -0.35 -14.53
C GLY A 147 -0.49 -1.04 -14.90
N ALA A 148 -0.51 -1.99 -15.83
CA ALA A 148 0.65 -2.81 -16.18
C ALA A 148 1.88 -2.01 -16.66
N TYR A 149 1.66 -0.81 -17.20
CA TYR A 149 2.73 0.06 -17.72
C TYR A 149 2.82 1.39 -16.96
N SER A 150 2.40 1.39 -15.70
CA SER A 150 2.56 2.56 -14.82
C SER A 150 4.01 2.73 -14.39
N ASP A 151 4.33 3.86 -13.80
CA ASP A 151 5.63 4.15 -13.18
C ASP A 151 5.79 3.53 -11.77
N GLY A 152 4.92 2.60 -11.39
CA GLY A 152 4.96 1.92 -10.10
C GLY A 152 4.33 2.70 -8.94
N LYS A 153 3.77 3.87 -9.20
CA LYS A 153 3.08 4.63 -8.16
C LYS A 153 1.72 4.00 -7.85
N LEU A 154 1.56 3.55 -6.63
CA LEU A 154 0.30 3.04 -6.10
C LEU A 154 -0.27 4.04 -5.11
N TYR A 155 -1.49 4.51 -5.37
CA TYR A 155 -2.19 5.42 -4.48
C TYR A 155 -3.65 5.04 -4.34
N THR A 156 -4.14 5.03 -3.09
CA THR A 156 -5.55 4.87 -2.81
C THR A 156 -6.00 5.76 -1.66
N ARG A 157 -7.20 6.30 -1.78
CA ARG A 157 -7.92 6.96 -0.69
C ARG A 157 -8.84 6.00 0.06
N SER A 158 -9.08 4.82 -0.48
CA SER A 158 -9.99 3.84 0.12
C SER A 158 -9.32 3.15 1.31
N LYS A 159 -9.89 3.35 2.49
CA LYS A 159 -9.47 2.66 3.72
C LYS A 159 -10.60 1.83 4.34
N LYS A 160 -11.78 1.83 3.69
CA LYS A 160 -13.00 1.23 4.27
C LYS A 160 -13.20 -0.23 3.89
N ARG A 161 -12.62 -0.67 2.76
CA ARG A 161 -12.83 -2.03 2.23
C ARG A 161 -11.49 -2.68 1.94
N GLY A 162 -11.07 -3.58 2.79
CA GLY A 162 -9.82 -4.33 2.65
C GLY A 162 -8.58 -3.58 3.15
N SER A 163 -7.51 -4.33 3.36
CA SER A 163 -6.22 -3.82 3.83
C SER A 163 -5.34 -3.44 2.64
N VAL A 164 -5.03 -2.14 2.51
CA VAL A 164 -4.05 -1.64 1.53
C VAL A 164 -2.68 -2.27 1.78
N GLU A 165 -2.33 -2.45 3.05
CA GLU A 165 -1.07 -3.05 3.47
C GLU A 165 -0.92 -4.49 2.96
N ARG A 166 -1.99 -5.28 2.98
CA ARG A 166 -1.99 -6.63 2.40
C ARG A 166 -1.68 -6.61 0.91
N ILE A 167 -2.24 -5.67 0.17
CA ILE A 167 -1.98 -5.51 -1.26
C ILE A 167 -0.51 -5.15 -1.52
N LEU A 168 0.02 -4.19 -0.75
CA LEU A 168 1.43 -3.77 -0.86
C LEU A 168 2.42 -4.87 -0.49
N ARG A 169 2.02 -5.87 0.27
CA ARG A 169 2.86 -7.03 0.61
C ARG A 169 2.97 -8.07 -0.51
N VAL A 170 2.02 -8.05 -1.44
CA VAL A 170 2.05 -8.95 -2.61
C VAL A 170 3.04 -8.43 -3.66
N PHE A 171 3.23 -7.11 -3.72
CA PHE A 171 4.21 -6.45 -4.60
C PHE A 171 5.61 -6.46 -4.01
#